data_9b15243601e4b4fd2e31b2ca7b711da8
#
_entry.id   9b15243601e4b4fd2e31b2ca7b711da8
#
_cell.length_a   1.000
_cell.length_b   1.000
_cell.length_c   1.000
_cell.angle_alpha   90.00
_cell.angle_beta   90.00
_cell.angle_gamma   90.00
#
_symmetry.space_group_name_H-M   'P 1'
#
loop_
_entity.id
_entity.type
_entity.pdbx_description
1 polymer ?
#
loop_
_entity_poly.entity_id
_entity_poly.type
_entity_poly.pdbx_seq_one_letter_code
_entity_poly.pdbx_strand_id
1 'polypeptide(L)'
;MNKSTTRDAYGTLIEPATLKIERLLPGPVERIWSWLVESDKRRKWLAAGRMELKVGAPFEFVWRNEELTNPPGKRPEGFVAEHRMPGHITALDPPRKIAFTFQNDTEVSIELKAQGSDVLLTLIHYRLPNRNFMLGVSGGWHAHLDVLDARVRGEEPSAPFWDRMSKLRDDYDRRLPA
;
A
#
# COMPACT_ATOMS: atom_id res chain seq x y z
N MET A 1 30.01 -10.19 -12.25
CA MET A 1 28.67 -10.78 -12.32
C MET A 1 27.75 -10.03 -11.34
N ASN A 2 26.94 -9.12 -11.86
CA ASN A 2 25.91 -8.50 -11.04
C ASN A 2 24.83 -9.54 -10.79
N LYS A 3 24.81 -10.08 -9.58
CA LYS A 3 23.62 -10.77 -9.09
C LYS A 3 22.54 -9.71 -8.92
N SER A 4 21.66 -9.59 -9.90
CA SER A 4 20.37 -8.92 -9.71
C SER A 4 19.69 -9.67 -8.58
N THR A 5 19.78 -9.14 -7.38
CA THR A 5 18.97 -9.62 -6.26
C THR A 5 17.55 -9.23 -6.58
N THR A 6 16.78 -10.17 -7.10
CA THR A 6 15.33 -10.00 -7.28
C THR A 6 14.77 -9.68 -5.90
N ARG A 7 14.27 -8.44 -5.69
CA ARG A 7 13.66 -8.08 -4.42
C ARG A 7 12.43 -8.94 -4.21
N ASP A 8 12.29 -9.46 -3.00
CA ASP A 8 11.09 -10.19 -2.62
C ASP A 8 9.92 -9.19 -2.58
N ALA A 9 8.84 -9.51 -3.29
CA ALA A 9 7.62 -8.70 -3.31
C ALA A 9 6.85 -8.79 -2.00
N TYR A 10 7.14 -9.79 -1.17
CA TYR A 10 6.48 -9.97 0.13
C TYR A 10 7.03 -9.03 1.19
N GLY A 11 6.15 -8.55 2.04
CA GLY A 11 6.53 -7.83 3.24
C GLY A 11 7.17 -8.73 4.28
N THR A 12 7.95 -8.13 5.16
CA THR A 12 8.61 -8.80 6.29
C THR A 12 8.39 -7.99 7.57
N LEU A 13 8.52 -8.64 8.71
CA LEU A 13 8.53 -7.95 9.99
C LEU A 13 9.97 -7.51 10.30
N ILE A 14 10.17 -6.19 10.43
CA ILE A 14 11.47 -5.64 10.85
C ILE A 14 11.57 -5.51 12.37
N GLU A 15 10.42 -5.49 13.03
CA GLU A 15 10.22 -5.58 14.48
C GLU A 15 8.93 -6.39 14.71
N PRO A 16 8.67 -6.90 15.93
CA PRO A 16 7.51 -7.79 16.16
C PRO A 16 6.16 -7.24 15.71
N ALA A 17 5.96 -5.92 15.75
CA ALA A 17 4.69 -5.26 15.40
C ALA A 17 4.83 -4.30 14.22
N THR A 18 5.85 -4.44 13.38
CA THR A 18 6.16 -3.52 12.29
C THR A 18 6.39 -4.26 10.98
N LEU A 19 5.52 -4.01 10.01
CA LEU A 19 5.59 -4.57 8.65
C LEU A 19 6.38 -3.63 7.75
N LYS A 20 7.29 -4.18 6.94
CA LYS A 20 7.96 -3.48 5.85
C LYS A 20 7.72 -4.20 4.54
N ILE A 21 7.32 -3.46 3.51
CA ILE A 21 7.16 -3.98 2.16
C ILE A 21 7.74 -2.98 1.16
N GLU A 22 8.46 -3.46 0.16
CA GLU A 22 9.15 -2.63 -0.83
C GLU A 22 8.72 -2.95 -2.25
N ARG A 23 8.75 -1.93 -3.12
CA ARG A 23 8.54 -2.07 -4.57
C ARG A 23 9.53 -1.22 -5.33
N LEU A 24 10.07 -1.77 -6.41
CA LEU A 24 10.86 -1.01 -7.38
C LEU A 24 9.94 -0.64 -8.54
N LEU A 25 9.71 0.66 -8.71
CA LEU A 25 8.75 1.21 -9.68
C LEU A 25 9.48 2.07 -10.72
N PRO A 26 8.95 2.20 -11.95
CA PRO A 26 9.52 3.14 -12.90
C PRO A 26 9.37 4.57 -12.39
N GLY A 27 10.46 5.35 -12.51
CA GLY A 27 10.49 6.74 -12.09
C GLY A 27 9.88 7.73 -13.09
N PRO A 28 10.07 9.02 -12.85
CA PRO A 28 10.82 9.63 -11.75
C PRO A 28 10.05 9.66 -10.41
N VAL A 29 10.74 10.10 -9.35
CA VAL A 29 10.16 10.18 -7.99
C VAL A 29 8.88 11.00 -7.98
N GLU A 30 8.86 12.16 -8.63
CA GLU A 30 7.70 13.07 -8.67
C GLU A 30 6.47 12.40 -9.29
N ARG A 31 6.67 11.52 -10.26
CA ARG A 31 5.58 10.76 -10.87
C ARG A 31 4.97 9.78 -9.87
N ILE A 32 5.78 9.03 -9.15
CA ILE A 32 5.30 8.10 -8.13
C ILE A 32 4.65 8.87 -6.97
N TRP A 33 5.23 9.99 -6.57
CA TRP A 33 4.65 10.86 -5.56
C TRP A 33 3.21 11.27 -5.90
N SER A 34 2.95 11.62 -7.16
CA SER A 34 1.61 12.00 -7.61
C SER A 34 0.58 10.86 -7.42
N TRP A 35 1.00 9.61 -7.56
CA TRP A 35 0.14 8.45 -7.31
C TRP A 35 -0.16 8.24 -5.82
N LEU A 36 0.65 8.80 -4.93
CA LEU A 36 0.41 8.74 -3.49
C LEU A 36 -0.54 9.85 -3.00
N VAL A 37 -0.38 11.06 -3.52
CA VAL A 37 -1.01 12.24 -2.92
C VAL A 37 -2.20 12.80 -3.71
N GLU A 38 -2.31 12.54 -5.01
CA GLU A 38 -3.44 13.00 -5.81
C GLU A 38 -4.60 12.00 -5.73
N SER A 39 -5.76 12.47 -5.29
CA SER A 39 -6.93 11.62 -5.08
C SER A 39 -7.33 10.82 -6.33
N ASP A 40 -7.33 11.44 -7.50
CA ASP A 40 -7.73 10.78 -8.76
C ASP A 40 -6.79 9.66 -9.19
N LYS A 41 -5.51 9.78 -8.87
CA LYS A 41 -4.52 8.72 -9.11
C LYS A 41 -4.54 7.68 -7.99
N ARG A 42 -4.56 8.13 -6.74
CA ARG A 42 -4.55 7.23 -5.59
C ARG A 42 -5.76 6.29 -5.57
N ARG A 43 -6.95 6.77 -5.96
CA ARG A 43 -8.14 5.91 -6.02
C ARG A 43 -8.01 4.73 -6.98
N LYS A 44 -7.10 4.79 -7.93
CA LYS A 44 -6.91 3.72 -8.92
C LYS A 44 -6.15 2.53 -8.39
N TRP A 45 -5.50 2.68 -7.23
CA TRP A 45 -4.76 1.59 -6.61
C TRP A 45 -5.02 1.44 -5.11
N LEU A 46 -5.50 2.48 -4.43
CA LEU A 46 -5.69 2.48 -2.98
C LEU A 46 -7.06 3.02 -2.60
N ALA A 47 -7.20 4.32 -2.45
CA ALA A 47 -8.40 4.97 -1.95
C ALA A 47 -8.51 6.40 -2.49
N ALA A 48 -9.74 6.88 -2.63
CA ALA A 48 -10.03 8.28 -2.93
C ALA A 48 -9.92 9.13 -1.66
N GLY A 49 -9.92 10.45 -1.82
CA GLY A 49 -9.94 11.41 -0.72
C GLY A 49 -8.93 12.52 -0.94
N ARG A 50 -9.42 13.76 -0.88
CA ARG A 50 -8.54 14.94 -0.99
C ARG A 50 -7.62 15.00 0.22
N MET A 51 -6.38 15.36 -0.01
CA MET A 51 -5.34 15.45 1.02
C MET A 51 -4.63 16.79 0.89
N GLU A 52 -4.73 17.61 1.92
CA GLU A 52 -3.90 18.80 2.03
C GLU A 52 -2.51 18.39 2.50
N LEU A 53 -1.47 18.78 1.75
CA LEU A 53 -0.09 18.36 2.04
C LEU A 53 0.51 19.25 3.15
N LYS A 54 0.12 18.95 4.37
CA LYS A 54 0.56 19.63 5.59
C LYS A 54 0.52 18.67 6.77
N VAL A 55 1.55 18.68 7.61
CA VAL A 55 1.57 17.89 8.86
C VAL A 55 0.40 18.34 9.75
N GLY A 56 -0.34 17.35 10.27
CA GLY A 56 -1.54 17.55 11.07
C GLY A 56 -2.82 17.71 10.25
N ALA A 57 -2.75 17.84 8.92
CA ALA A 57 -3.93 17.98 8.09
C ALA A 57 -4.79 16.71 8.13
N PRO A 58 -6.11 16.83 8.38
CA PRO A 58 -7.01 15.69 8.34
C PRO A 58 -7.32 15.29 6.92
N PHE A 59 -7.61 14.01 6.72
CA PHE A 59 -8.14 13.48 5.48
C PHE A 59 -9.12 12.34 5.77
N GLU A 60 -9.87 11.93 4.75
CA GLU A 60 -10.69 10.73 4.80
C GLU A 60 -10.40 9.89 3.56
N PHE A 61 -9.93 8.67 3.75
CA PHE A 61 -9.82 7.71 2.66
C PHE A 61 -11.15 7.04 2.42
N VAL A 62 -11.55 7.00 1.16
CA VAL A 62 -12.75 6.29 0.71
C VAL A 62 -12.31 5.10 -0.12
N TRP A 63 -12.42 3.93 0.49
CA TRP A 63 -12.00 2.67 -0.09
C TRP A 63 -13.14 2.05 -0.91
N ARG A 64 -12.89 1.83 -2.19
CA ARG A 64 -13.80 1.13 -3.11
C ARG A 64 -13.02 0.08 -3.86
N ASN A 65 -12.63 -1.00 -3.16
CA ASN A 65 -11.71 -1.99 -3.69
C ASN A 65 -12.27 -2.77 -4.90
N GLU A 66 -13.59 -2.79 -5.07
CA GLU A 66 -14.21 -3.39 -6.26
C GLU A 66 -13.97 -2.62 -7.55
N GLU A 67 -13.53 -1.37 -7.46
CA GLU A 67 -13.17 -0.54 -8.61
C GLU A 67 -11.72 -0.74 -9.09
N LEU A 68 -10.89 -1.43 -8.30
CA LEU A 68 -9.45 -1.54 -8.57
C LEU A 68 -9.12 -2.47 -9.72
N THR A 69 -9.90 -3.50 -9.92
CA THR A 69 -9.73 -4.48 -11.01
C THR A 69 -11.09 -4.85 -11.63
N ASN A 70 -11.06 -5.36 -12.86
CA ASN A 70 -12.25 -5.87 -13.54
C ASN A 70 -11.92 -7.23 -14.17
N PRO A 71 -12.49 -8.33 -13.62
CA PRO A 71 -13.43 -8.41 -12.50
C PRO A 71 -12.78 -8.11 -11.14
N PRO A 72 -13.59 -7.72 -10.14
CA PRO A 72 -13.06 -7.40 -8.81
C PRO A 72 -12.70 -8.63 -7.96
N GLY A 73 -13.15 -9.80 -8.37
CA GLY A 73 -13.04 -11.01 -7.55
C GLY A 73 -14.15 -11.12 -6.49
N LYS A 74 -14.06 -12.14 -5.67
CA LYS A 74 -15.05 -12.41 -4.63
C LYS A 74 -14.69 -11.66 -3.35
N ARG A 75 -15.52 -10.68 -2.98
CA ARG A 75 -15.36 -9.94 -1.73
C ARG A 75 -15.50 -10.91 -0.54
N PRO A 76 -14.49 -10.97 0.35
CA PRO A 76 -14.59 -11.82 1.55
C PRO A 76 -15.69 -11.37 2.50
N GLU A 77 -16.21 -12.31 3.29
CA GLU A 77 -17.16 -12.00 4.36
C GLU A 77 -16.56 -10.99 5.34
N GLY A 78 -17.38 -10.04 5.78
CA GLY A 78 -16.96 -8.95 6.68
C GLY A 78 -16.43 -7.70 5.99
N PHE A 79 -16.16 -7.76 4.70
CA PHE A 79 -15.79 -6.57 3.91
C PHE A 79 -17.02 -5.92 3.30
N VAL A 80 -16.93 -4.61 3.06
CA VAL A 80 -18.01 -3.81 2.48
C VAL A 80 -17.56 -3.18 1.15
N ALA A 81 -18.53 -2.79 0.32
CA ALA A 81 -18.24 -2.20 -0.99
C ALA A 81 -17.56 -0.82 -0.87
N GLU A 82 -17.93 -0.05 0.15
CA GLU A 82 -17.33 1.25 0.44
C GLU A 82 -17.00 1.35 1.93
N HIS A 83 -15.75 1.68 2.23
CA HIS A 83 -15.27 1.92 3.59
C HIS A 83 -14.64 3.30 3.69
N ARG A 84 -14.92 4.03 4.76
CA ARG A 84 -14.36 5.37 5.03
C ARG A 84 -13.45 5.32 6.24
N MET A 85 -12.25 5.87 6.09
CA MET A 85 -11.26 5.88 7.14
C MET A 85 -10.73 7.31 7.33
N PRO A 86 -11.08 7.98 8.44
CA PRO A 86 -10.48 9.26 8.77
C PRO A 86 -9.05 9.08 9.26
N GLY A 87 -8.22 10.07 9.01
CA GLY A 87 -6.84 10.10 9.47
C GLY A 87 -6.26 11.50 9.40
N HIS A 88 -4.99 11.61 9.71
CA HIS A 88 -4.22 12.86 9.54
C HIS A 88 -2.77 12.55 9.18
N ILE A 89 -2.12 13.51 8.52
CA ILE A 89 -0.73 13.42 8.14
C ILE A 89 0.15 13.62 9.38
N THR A 90 1.09 12.69 9.61
CA THR A 90 2.00 12.73 10.76
C THR A 90 3.42 13.17 10.39
N ALA A 91 3.84 12.94 9.14
CA ALA A 91 5.12 13.42 8.61
C ALA A 91 5.00 13.69 7.12
N LEU A 92 5.78 14.66 6.63
CA LEU A 92 5.73 15.05 5.22
C LEU A 92 7.07 15.64 4.79
N ASP A 93 7.65 15.08 3.74
CA ASP A 93 8.83 15.60 3.05
C ASP A 93 8.66 15.36 1.54
N PRO A 94 7.90 16.24 0.83
CA PRO A 94 7.67 16.06 -0.60
C PRO A 94 8.96 16.18 -1.42
N PRO A 95 9.16 15.38 -2.45
CA PRO A 95 8.37 14.26 -2.91
C PRO A 95 8.86 12.89 -2.40
N ARG A 96 9.52 12.86 -1.23
CA ARG A 96 10.26 11.69 -0.73
C ARG A 96 9.54 10.91 0.36
N LYS A 97 8.71 11.55 1.16
CA LYS A 97 8.09 10.87 2.32
C LYS A 97 6.73 11.45 2.67
N ILE A 98 5.81 10.55 2.98
CA ILE A 98 4.55 10.86 3.66
C ILE A 98 4.28 9.79 4.71
N ALA A 99 3.81 10.21 5.88
CA ALA A 99 3.32 9.30 6.91
C ALA A 99 1.97 9.79 7.41
N PHE A 100 1.12 8.86 7.77
CA PHE A 100 -0.24 9.16 8.20
C PHE A 100 -0.76 8.10 9.16
N THR A 101 -1.76 8.48 9.95
CA THR A 101 -2.46 7.55 10.84
C THR A 101 -3.32 6.59 10.03
N PHE A 102 -3.46 5.38 10.55
CA PHE A 102 -4.25 4.31 9.97
C PHE A 102 -5.13 3.68 11.06
N GLN A 103 -5.98 2.73 10.72
CA GLN A 103 -6.92 2.09 11.65
C GLN A 103 -6.25 1.63 12.96
N ASN A 104 -7.01 1.67 14.06
CA ASN A 104 -6.58 1.19 15.39
C ASN A 104 -5.30 1.86 15.92
N ASP A 105 -5.18 3.17 15.71
CA ASP A 105 -4.02 3.98 16.15
C ASP A 105 -2.68 3.49 15.59
N THR A 106 -2.71 2.84 14.45
CA THR A 106 -1.49 2.48 13.72
C THR A 106 -1.04 3.62 12.83
N GLU A 107 0.18 3.51 12.31
CA GLU A 107 0.78 4.53 11.43
C GLU A 107 1.41 3.89 10.22
N VAL A 108 1.25 4.52 9.07
CA VAL A 108 1.90 4.10 7.82
C VAL A 108 2.86 5.18 7.35
N SER A 109 4.06 4.76 6.98
CA SER A 109 5.07 5.61 6.34
C SER A 109 5.38 5.08 4.96
N ILE A 110 5.42 5.97 3.96
CA ILE A 110 5.83 5.64 2.60
C ILE A 110 6.97 6.55 2.20
N GLU A 111 8.10 5.96 1.86
CA GLU A 111 9.29 6.66 1.39
C GLU A 111 9.63 6.29 -0.05
N LEU A 112 10.07 7.29 -0.82
CA LEU A 112 10.50 7.14 -2.20
C LEU A 112 11.98 7.52 -2.32
N LYS A 113 12.77 6.63 -2.92
CA LYS A 113 14.19 6.87 -3.16
C LYS A 113 14.53 6.55 -4.61
N ALA A 114 15.13 7.52 -5.32
CA ALA A 114 15.58 7.29 -6.68
C ALA A 114 16.68 6.21 -6.71
N GLN A 115 16.54 5.26 -7.65
CA GLN A 115 17.56 4.26 -7.97
C GLN A 115 17.74 4.22 -9.49
N GLY A 116 18.69 5.01 -10.01
CA GLY A 116 18.82 5.22 -11.45
C GLY A 116 17.54 5.84 -12.03
N SER A 117 16.95 5.20 -13.04
CA SER A 117 15.66 5.61 -13.62
C SER A 117 14.44 5.09 -12.85
N ASP A 118 14.66 4.22 -11.87
CA ASP A 118 13.62 3.64 -11.04
C ASP A 118 13.49 4.34 -9.70
N VAL A 119 12.44 4.00 -8.97
CA VAL A 119 12.15 4.51 -7.62
C VAL A 119 11.91 3.33 -6.70
N LEU A 120 12.65 3.28 -5.60
CA LEU A 120 12.35 2.35 -4.51
C LEU A 120 11.27 2.97 -3.62
N LEU A 121 10.11 2.34 -3.59
CA LEU A 121 9.05 2.66 -2.64
C LEU A 121 9.20 1.72 -1.44
N THR A 122 9.29 2.30 -0.24
CA THR A 122 9.33 1.57 1.02
C THR A 122 8.12 1.95 1.86
N LEU A 123 7.24 0.98 2.13
CA LEU A 123 6.09 1.15 2.99
C LEU A 123 6.36 0.45 4.32
N ILE A 124 6.15 1.16 5.42
CA ILE A 124 6.27 0.62 6.78
C ILE A 124 4.96 0.88 7.53
N HIS A 125 4.41 -0.16 8.12
CA HIS A 125 3.20 -0.08 8.94
C HIS A 125 3.54 -0.43 10.37
N TYR A 126 3.41 0.56 11.26
CA TYR A 126 3.86 0.50 12.65
C TYR A 126 2.71 0.15 13.61
N ARG A 127 3.05 -0.44 14.73
CA ARG A 127 2.17 -0.70 15.87
C ARG A 127 0.98 -1.61 15.55
N LEU A 128 1.23 -2.67 14.80
CA LEU A 128 0.20 -3.67 14.48
C LEU A 128 -0.30 -4.33 15.77
N PRO A 129 -1.61 -4.23 16.10
CA PRO A 129 -2.10 -4.60 17.43
C PRO A 129 -2.16 -6.10 17.69
N ASN A 130 -2.33 -6.92 16.64
CA ASN A 130 -2.45 -8.37 16.78
C ASN A 130 -2.19 -9.06 15.43
N ARG A 131 -2.10 -10.40 15.47
CA ARG A 131 -1.81 -11.19 14.26
C ARG A 131 -2.91 -11.08 13.20
N ASN A 132 -4.17 -11.07 13.57
CA ASN A 132 -5.26 -10.96 12.60
C ASN A 132 -5.17 -9.64 11.81
N PHE A 133 -4.92 -8.54 12.49
CA PHE A 133 -4.69 -7.23 11.85
C PHE A 133 -3.43 -7.27 10.95
N MET A 134 -2.35 -7.84 11.46
CA MET A 134 -1.10 -7.99 10.72
C MET A 134 -1.28 -8.75 9.41
N LEU A 135 -1.98 -9.87 9.42
CA LEU A 135 -2.25 -10.65 8.21
C LEU A 135 -3.16 -9.89 7.24
N GLY A 136 -4.16 -9.19 7.75
CA GLY A 136 -5.06 -8.38 6.95
C GLY A 136 -4.33 -7.25 6.21
N VAL A 137 -3.51 -6.47 6.91
CA VAL A 137 -2.79 -5.36 6.28
C VAL A 137 -1.63 -5.85 5.40
N SER A 138 -0.99 -6.96 5.73
CA SER A 138 0.07 -7.53 4.89
C SER A 138 -0.47 -7.96 3.54
N GLY A 139 -1.55 -8.73 3.52
CA GLY A 139 -2.23 -9.12 2.28
C GLY A 139 -2.82 -7.93 1.54
N GLY A 140 -3.43 -7.00 2.28
CA GLY A 140 -4.03 -5.79 1.73
C GLY A 140 -2.99 -4.88 1.07
N TRP A 141 -1.93 -4.51 1.76
CA TRP A 141 -0.87 -3.68 1.19
C TRP A 141 -0.20 -4.33 -0.01
N HIS A 142 0.10 -5.62 0.07
CA HIS A 142 0.69 -6.34 -1.05
C HIS A 142 -0.22 -6.29 -2.28
N ALA A 143 -1.51 -6.58 -2.14
CA ALA A 143 -2.47 -6.53 -3.24
C ALA A 143 -2.62 -5.12 -3.81
N HIS A 144 -2.70 -4.10 -2.95
CA HIS A 144 -2.77 -2.70 -3.39
C HIS A 144 -1.51 -2.27 -4.15
N LEU A 145 -0.33 -2.64 -3.66
CA LEU A 145 0.94 -2.31 -4.31
C LEU A 145 1.10 -3.03 -5.66
N ASP A 146 0.58 -4.25 -5.81
CA ASP A 146 0.52 -4.93 -7.11
C ASP A 146 -0.31 -4.12 -8.12
N VAL A 147 -1.43 -3.55 -7.68
CA VAL A 147 -2.26 -2.68 -8.54
C VAL A 147 -1.51 -1.39 -8.89
N LEU A 148 -0.85 -0.76 -7.92
CA LEU A 148 -0.03 0.43 -8.17
C LEU A 148 1.05 0.13 -9.22
N ASP A 149 1.79 -0.96 -9.06
CA ASP A 149 2.84 -1.36 -9.99
C ASP A 149 2.31 -1.49 -11.43
N ALA A 150 1.19 -2.19 -11.60
CA ALA A 150 0.54 -2.31 -12.91
C ALA A 150 0.12 -0.92 -13.47
N ARG A 151 -0.52 -0.09 -12.64
CA ARG A 151 -1.00 1.24 -13.08
C ARG A 151 0.13 2.15 -13.53
N VAL A 152 1.23 2.22 -12.78
CA VAL A 152 2.35 3.08 -13.16
C VAL A 152 3.10 2.59 -14.40
N ARG A 153 2.97 1.31 -14.74
CA ARG A 153 3.51 0.73 -15.98
C ARG A 153 2.54 0.82 -17.16
N GLY A 154 1.34 1.34 -16.96
CA GLY A 154 0.30 1.39 -17.98
C GLY A 154 -0.29 0.03 -18.31
N GLU A 155 -0.20 -0.92 -17.38
CA GLU A 155 -0.70 -2.29 -17.53
C GLU A 155 -1.97 -2.49 -16.70
N GLU A 156 -2.78 -3.48 -17.09
CA GLU A 156 -3.90 -3.92 -16.26
C GLU A 156 -3.40 -4.86 -15.16
N PRO A 157 -3.98 -4.78 -13.93
CA PRO A 157 -3.65 -5.73 -12.88
C PRO A 157 -3.90 -7.19 -13.33
N SER A 158 -2.96 -8.08 -12.99
CA SER A 158 -2.96 -9.46 -13.49
C SER A 158 -3.97 -10.39 -12.82
N ALA A 159 -4.56 -9.98 -11.70
CA ALA A 159 -5.50 -10.80 -10.92
C ALA A 159 -6.62 -9.94 -10.34
N PRO A 160 -7.83 -10.53 -10.15
CA PRO A 160 -8.91 -9.86 -9.44
C PRO A 160 -8.49 -9.50 -8.01
N PHE A 161 -8.75 -8.25 -7.59
CA PHE A 161 -8.23 -7.70 -6.35
C PHE A 161 -8.59 -8.55 -5.12
N TRP A 162 -9.88 -8.86 -4.93
CA TRP A 162 -10.32 -9.61 -3.74
C TRP A 162 -9.73 -11.01 -3.68
N ASP A 163 -9.65 -11.70 -4.82
CA ASP A 163 -9.07 -13.05 -4.88
C ASP A 163 -7.57 -13.01 -4.57
N ARG A 164 -6.87 -12.01 -5.10
CA ARG A 164 -5.44 -11.81 -4.84
C ARG A 164 -5.18 -11.51 -3.36
N MET A 165 -5.97 -10.60 -2.79
CA MET A 165 -5.86 -10.23 -1.38
C MET A 165 -6.08 -11.43 -0.45
N SER A 166 -7.11 -12.25 -0.73
CA SER A 166 -7.42 -13.44 0.07
C SER A 166 -6.30 -14.48 0.01
N LYS A 167 -5.77 -14.73 -1.19
CA LYS A 167 -4.63 -15.64 -1.36
C LYS A 167 -3.39 -15.15 -0.64
N LEU A 168 -3.09 -13.85 -0.75
CA LEU A 168 -1.93 -13.25 -0.09
C LEU A 168 -2.04 -13.32 1.43
N ARG A 169 -3.24 -13.12 1.99
CA ARG A 169 -3.45 -13.29 3.44
C ARG A 169 -3.04 -14.69 3.89
N ASP A 170 -3.43 -15.72 3.16
CA ASP A 170 -3.06 -17.11 3.45
C ASP A 170 -1.55 -17.33 3.29
N ASP A 171 -0.92 -16.74 2.28
CA ASP A 171 0.52 -16.81 2.07
C ASP A 171 1.27 -16.16 3.25
N TYR A 172 0.81 -15.00 3.73
CA TYR A 172 1.41 -14.32 4.88
C TYR A 172 1.22 -15.11 6.18
N ASP A 173 0.10 -15.82 6.33
CA ASP A 173 -0.11 -16.68 7.50
C ASP A 173 0.94 -17.78 7.59
N ARG A 174 1.43 -18.26 6.45
CA ARG A 174 2.51 -19.25 6.39
C ARG A 174 3.91 -18.63 6.51
N ARG A 175 4.09 -17.38 6.08
CA ARG A 175 5.41 -16.72 6.03
C ARG A 175 5.80 -15.96 7.29
N LEU A 176 4.83 -15.29 7.91
CA LEU A 176 5.11 -14.48 9.09
C LEU A 176 5.17 -15.33 10.35
N PRO A 177 6.04 -14.95 11.32
CA PRO A 177 6.13 -15.66 12.60
C PRO A 177 4.78 -15.75 13.32
N ALA A 178 4.59 -16.83 14.04
CA ALA A 178 3.38 -17.05 14.85
C ALA A 178 3.32 -16.10 16.06
#